data_4478ecd05fa557474810a3a20aae2b95
#
_entry.id   4478ecd05fa557474810a3a20aae2b95
#
_cell.length_a   1.000
_cell.length_b   1.000
_cell.length_c   1.000
_cell.angle_alpha   90.00
_cell.angle_beta   90.00
_cell.angle_gamma   90.00
#
_symmetry.space_group_name_H-M   'P 1'
#
loop_
_entity.id
_entity.type
_entity.pdbx_description
1 polymer ?
#
loop_
_entity_poly.entity_id
_entity_poly.type
_entity_poly.pdbx_seq_one_letter_code
_entity_poly.pdbx_strand_id
1 'polypeptide(L)'
;MKDIPIHDKIDIISLRDAGIYDDIEETGETYEQNAIIKAKFATEKTGLPAFADDSGLEIRALNNKPGIYSARYLGEDTPYAVKMEHILAELKNKDRFACYKCAIAFVTPTGNVTTSMGILNGDIAFERSNGPYGFAYDKIFYIPDYQKTFADLPPEIKNKISHRAMALRNLFNHYVTI
;
A
#
# COMPACT_ATOMS: atom_id res chain seq x y z
N MET A 1 3.09 -5.92 22.87
CA MET A 1 3.67 -6.58 21.69
C MET A 1 5.00 -7.12 22.14
N LYS A 2 5.13 -8.45 22.23
CA LYS A 2 6.44 -9.06 22.50
C LYS A 2 7.30 -8.83 21.27
N ASP A 3 8.47 -8.31 21.51
CA ASP A 3 9.49 -7.97 20.55
C ASP A 3 9.70 -9.10 19.56
N ILE A 4 9.58 -8.80 18.28
CA ILE A 4 10.03 -9.66 17.22
C ILE A 4 11.55 -9.68 17.35
N PRO A 5 12.20 -10.81 17.65
CA PRO A 5 13.64 -10.84 17.97
C PRO A 5 14.55 -10.55 16.78
N ILE A 6 14.01 -10.03 15.70
CA ILE A 6 14.73 -9.68 14.47
C ILE A 6 15.30 -8.23 14.53
N HIS A 7 14.85 -7.39 15.46
CA HIS A 7 15.13 -5.96 15.44
C HIS A 7 16.60 -5.56 15.66
N ASP A 8 17.40 -6.38 16.27
CA ASP A 8 18.76 -5.97 16.67
C ASP A 8 19.86 -6.33 15.65
N LYS A 9 19.52 -6.89 14.49
CA LYS A 9 20.54 -7.41 13.55
C LYS A 9 20.25 -7.20 12.05
N ILE A 10 19.20 -6.48 11.67
CA ILE A 10 18.86 -6.27 10.25
C ILE A 10 18.89 -4.78 9.96
N ASP A 11 19.80 -4.37 9.10
CA ASP A 11 19.81 -3.04 8.51
C ASP A 11 18.93 -3.05 7.25
N ILE A 12 17.91 -2.19 7.23
CA ILE A 12 17.03 -2.00 6.08
C ILE A 12 17.50 -0.75 5.35
N ILE A 13 17.87 -0.90 4.08
CA ILE A 13 18.27 0.20 3.22
C ILE A 13 17.28 0.34 2.05
N SER A 14 17.08 1.55 1.57
CA SER A 14 16.31 1.78 0.34
C SER A 14 17.17 1.53 -0.90
N LEU A 15 16.54 1.32 -2.07
CA LEU A 15 17.27 1.26 -3.34
C LEU A 15 18.13 2.52 -3.58
N ARG A 16 17.65 3.69 -3.16
CA ARG A 16 18.40 4.93 -3.26
C ARG A 16 19.66 4.92 -2.40
N ASP A 17 19.58 4.38 -1.18
CA ASP A 17 20.74 4.24 -0.30
C ASP A 17 21.75 3.23 -0.87
N ALA A 18 21.27 2.25 -1.65
CA ALA A 18 22.10 1.32 -2.43
C ALA A 18 22.63 1.91 -3.75
N GLY A 19 22.32 3.19 -4.05
CA GLY A 19 22.76 3.86 -5.28
C GLY A 19 21.99 3.46 -6.53
N ILE A 20 20.80 2.88 -6.39
CA ILE A 20 19.96 2.41 -7.49
C ILE A 20 18.81 3.40 -7.67
N TYR A 21 18.72 4.01 -8.84
CA TYR A 21 17.75 5.06 -9.19
C TYR A 21 16.88 4.69 -10.39
N ASP A 22 16.94 3.44 -10.81
CA ASP A 22 16.17 2.92 -11.95
C ASP A 22 14.66 2.99 -11.66
N ASP A 23 13.88 3.36 -12.66
CA ASP A 23 12.43 3.20 -12.65
C ASP A 23 12.08 1.73 -12.93
N ILE A 24 11.17 1.19 -12.14
CA ILE A 24 10.71 -0.19 -12.27
C ILE A 24 9.34 -0.17 -12.92
N GLU A 25 9.26 -0.68 -14.16
CA GLU A 25 7.99 -0.79 -14.86
C GLU A 25 7.08 -1.84 -14.20
N GLU A 26 5.89 -1.41 -13.76
CA GLU A 26 4.87 -2.26 -13.15
C GLU A 26 3.96 -2.85 -14.22
N THR A 27 4.37 -3.99 -14.78
CA THR A 27 3.66 -4.70 -15.88
C THR A 27 2.68 -5.77 -15.36
N GLY A 28 2.59 -5.96 -14.06
CA GLY A 28 1.70 -6.95 -13.45
C GLY A 28 0.22 -6.56 -13.51
N GLU A 29 -0.63 -7.57 -13.53
CA GLU A 29 -2.08 -7.43 -13.53
C GLU A 29 -2.67 -7.44 -12.11
N THR A 30 -1.85 -7.72 -11.10
CA THR A 30 -2.23 -7.73 -9.69
C THR A 30 -1.19 -7.02 -8.82
N TYR A 31 -1.61 -6.56 -7.63
CA TYR A 31 -0.69 -6.00 -6.63
C TYR A 31 0.46 -6.97 -6.31
N GLU A 32 0.15 -8.25 -6.18
CA GLU A 32 1.15 -9.28 -5.87
C GLU A 32 2.20 -9.39 -6.98
N GLN A 33 1.77 -9.42 -8.25
CA GLN A 33 2.69 -9.46 -9.39
C GLN A 33 3.60 -8.23 -9.43
N ASN A 34 3.06 -7.02 -9.22
CA ASN A 34 3.85 -5.80 -9.18
C ASN A 34 4.83 -5.79 -7.99
N ALA A 35 4.40 -6.23 -6.82
CA ALA A 35 5.28 -6.36 -5.66
C ALA A 35 6.44 -7.34 -5.94
N ILE A 36 6.16 -8.49 -6.59
CA ILE A 36 7.17 -9.48 -6.98
C ILE A 36 8.16 -8.88 -8.00
N ILE A 37 7.68 -8.17 -9.02
CA ILE A 37 8.53 -7.52 -10.01
C ILE A 37 9.52 -6.57 -9.33
N LYS A 38 9.02 -5.70 -8.45
CA LYS A 38 9.85 -4.74 -7.71
C LYS A 38 10.86 -5.41 -6.77
N ALA A 39 10.44 -6.43 -6.02
CA ALA A 39 11.32 -7.14 -5.10
C ALA A 39 12.40 -7.95 -5.83
N LYS A 40 12.06 -8.62 -6.94
CA LYS A 40 13.03 -9.32 -7.80
C LYS A 40 14.07 -8.37 -8.36
N PHE A 41 13.63 -7.24 -8.92
CA PHE A 41 14.53 -6.21 -9.42
C PHE A 41 15.53 -5.76 -8.36
N ALA A 42 15.03 -5.45 -7.14
CA ALA A 42 15.89 -5.04 -6.04
C ALA A 42 16.90 -6.13 -5.65
N THR A 43 16.47 -7.39 -5.57
CA THR A 43 17.35 -8.53 -5.27
C THR A 43 18.40 -8.74 -6.35
N GLU A 44 18.04 -8.65 -7.62
CA GLU A 44 18.95 -8.81 -8.75
C GLU A 44 20.01 -7.71 -8.79
N LYS A 45 19.63 -6.46 -8.52
CA LYS A 45 20.56 -5.32 -8.52
C LYS A 45 21.50 -5.30 -7.33
N THR A 46 21.03 -5.74 -6.16
CA THR A 46 21.82 -5.65 -4.92
C THR A 46 22.52 -6.94 -4.53
N GLY A 47 22.05 -8.08 -5.00
CA GLY A 47 22.48 -9.40 -4.49
C GLY A 47 22.00 -9.69 -3.06
N LEU A 48 21.14 -8.84 -2.49
CA LEU A 48 20.61 -8.96 -1.13
C LEU A 48 19.15 -9.42 -1.15
N PRO A 49 18.65 -10.02 -0.06
CA PRO A 49 17.21 -10.22 0.10
C PRO A 49 16.50 -8.86 0.05
N ALA A 50 15.40 -8.79 -0.66
CA ALA A 50 14.64 -7.56 -0.78
C ALA A 50 13.14 -7.79 -0.59
N PHE A 51 12.45 -6.78 -0.09
CA PHE A 51 11.00 -6.74 -0.11
C PHE A 51 10.50 -5.48 -0.81
N ALA A 52 9.36 -5.60 -1.45
CA ALA A 52 8.66 -4.47 -2.06
C ALA A 52 7.17 -4.62 -1.87
N ASP A 53 6.46 -3.50 -1.87
CA ASP A 53 5.01 -3.50 -1.82
C ASP A 53 4.38 -2.89 -3.08
N ASP A 54 3.18 -3.34 -3.38
CA ASP A 54 2.27 -2.65 -4.28
C ASP A 54 0.91 -2.51 -3.62
N SER A 55 0.28 -1.34 -3.79
CA SER A 55 -0.94 -1.03 -3.05
C SER A 55 -1.85 -0.07 -3.81
N GLY A 56 -3.15 -0.14 -3.51
CA GLY A 56 -4.12 0.74 -4.12
C GLY A 56 -5.44 0.80 -3.38
N LEU A 57 -6.26 1.74 -3.84
CA LEU A 57 -7.61 1.96 -3.40
C LEU A 57 -8.58 1.24 -4.34
N GLU A 58 -9.45 0.41 -3.80
CA GLU A 58 -10.54 -0.20 -4.55
C GLU A 58 -11.88 0.33 -4.05
N ILE A 59 -12.75 0.74 -4.98
CA ILE A 59 -14.07 1.30 -4.69
C ILE A 59 -15.11 0.42 -5.38
N ARG A 60 -15.95 -0.26 -4.59
CA ARG A 60 -16.92 -1.24 -5.09
C ARG A 60 -17.84 -0.68 -6.17
N ALA A 61 -18.39 0.52 -5.96
CA ALA A 61 -19.30 1.17 -6.91
C ALA A 61 -18.63 1.64 -8.21
N LEU A 62 -17.30 1.61 -8.29
CA LEU A 62 -16.50 1.94 -9.47
C LEU A 62 -15.81 0.70 -10.06
N ASN A 63 -16.37 -0.50 -9.83
CA ASN A 63 -15.80 -1.77 -10.30
C ASN A 63 -14.35 -1.97 -9.83
N ASN A 64 -14.10 -1.67 -8.57
CA ASN A 64 -12.80 -1.73 -7.89
C ASN A 64 -11.73 -0.78 -8.46
N LYS A 65 -12.13 0.22 -9.26
CA LYS A 65 -11.21 1.29 -9.66
C LYS A 65 -10.96 2.25 -8.48
N PRO A 66 -9.78 2.90 -8.43
CA PRO A 66 -8.64 2.84 -9.35
C PRO A 66 -7.81 1.54 -9.29
N GLY A 67 -7.84 0.74 -8.19
CA GLY A 67 -7.15 -0.53 -8.07
C GLY A 67 -5.63 -0.40 -8.22
N ILE A 68 -5.00 -1.30 -8.96
CA ILE A 68 -3.55 -1.28 -9.25
C ILE A 68 -3.11 -0.02 -10.02
N TYR A 69 -4.05 0.75 -10.56
CA TYR A 69 -3.77 2.01 -11.23
C TYR A 69 -3.88 3.23 -10.32
N SER A 70 -3.91 3.04 -9.00
CA SER A 70 -4.15 4.12 -8.02
C SER A 70 -3.19 5.30 -8.18
N ALA A 71 -1.91 5.05 -8.41
CA ALA A 71 -0.91 6.10 -8.60
C ALA A 71 -1.11 6.86 -9.93
N ARG A 72 -1.46 6.15 -11.00
CA ARG A 72 -1.61 6.70 -12.36
C ARG A 72 -3.06 6.91 -12.81
N TYR A 73 -4.02 6.82 -11.88
CA TYR A 73 -5.44 7.08 -12.15
C TYR A 73 -5.63 8.47 -12.75
N LEU A 74 -6.38 8.58 -13.86
CA LEU A 74 -6.56 9.79 -14.67
C LEU A 74 -5.26 10.37 -15.29
N GLY A 75 -4.17 9.59 -15.31
CA GLY A 75 -2.85 10.00 -15.81
C GLY A 75 -1.82 10.17 -14.68
N GLU A 76 -0.56 9.90 -14.99
CA GLU A 76 0.54 9.92 -14.00
C GLU A 76 0.70 11.29 -13.35
N ASP A 77 0.69 12.35 -14.14
CA ASP A 77 0.89 13.73 -13.68
C ASP A 77 -0.35 14.35 -13.03
N THR A 78 -1.48 13.62 -12.97
CA THR A 78 -2.71 14.15 -12.38
C THR A 78 -2.57 14.27 -10.87
N PRO A 79 -2.74 15.48 -10.28
CA PRO A 79 -2.66 15.67 -8.84
C PRO A 79 -3.70 14.84 -8.08
N TYR A 80 -3.33 14.28 -6.92
CA TYR A 80 -4.26 13.52 -6.08
C TYR A 80 -5.53 14.31 -5.69
N ALA A 81 -5.42 15.62 -5.56
CA ALA A 81 -6.59 16.47 -5.31
C ALA A 81 -7.63 16.31 -6.43
N VAL A 82 -7.20 16.33 -7.69
CA VAL A 82 -8.09 16.15 -8.87
C VAL A 82 -8.65 14.73 -8.93
N LYS A 83 -7.80 13.72 -8.67
CA LYS A 83 -8.23 12.32 -8.60
C LYS A 83 -9.32 12.11 -7.55
N MET A 84 -9.16 12.71 -6.36
CA MET A 84 -10.14 12.63 -5.27
C MET A 84 -11.45 13.32 -5.62
N GLU A 85 -11.43 14.53 -6.18
CA GLU A 85 -12.64 15.25 -6.60
C GLU A 85 -13.42 14.47 -7.67
N HIS A 86 -12.71 13.84 -8.61
CA HIS A 86 -13.34 12.99 -9.63
C HIS A 86 -14.06 11.79 -8.99
N ILE A 87 -13.40 11.09 -8.05
CA ILE A 87 -14.00 9.95 -7.32
C ILE A 87 -15.25 10.42 -6.55
N LEU A 88 -15.17 11.55 -5.83
CA LEU A 88 -16.29 12.08 -5.06
C LEU A 88 -17.49 12.40 -5.96
N ALA A 89 -17.24 12.98 -7.14
CA ALA A 89 -18.28 13.30 -8.13
C ALA A 89 -18.92 12.02 -8.71
N GLU A 90 -18.14 11.00 -9.06
CA GLU A 90 -18.63 9.73 -9.58
C GLU A 90 -19.47 8.94 -8.57
N LEU A 91 -19.23 9.12 -7.27
CA LEU A 91 -19.92 8.41 -6.19
C LEU A 91 -21.20 9.12 -5.70
N LYS A 92 -21.65 10.15 -6.39
CA LYS A 92 -22.92 10.81 -6.05
C LYS A 92 -24.07 9.81 -6.13
N ASN A 93 -24.77 9.61 -4.99
CA ASN A 93 -25.88 8.66 -4.84
C ASN A 93 -25.51 7.18 -5.10
N LYS A 94 -24.24 6.80 -4.94
CA LYS A 94 -23.79 5.41 -5.05
C LYS A 94 -23.30 4.88 -3.70
N ASP A 95 -23.14 3.55 -3.64
CA ASP A 95 -22.44 2.88 -2.57
C ASP A 95 -21.02 3.43 -2.41
N ARG A 96 -20.60 3.60 -1.16
CA ARG A 96 -19.32 4.22 -0.85
C ARG A 96 -18.28 3.24 -0.30
N PHE A 97 -18.63 1.97 -0.18
CA PHE A 97 -17.69 0.96 0.32
C PHE A 97 -16.42 0.93 -0.52
N ALA A 98 -15.31 0.98 0.18
CA ALA A 98 -13.96 0.95 -0.40
C ALA A 98 -13.01 0.16 0.49
N CYS A 99 -11.91 -0.29 -0.08
CA CYS A 99 -10.81 -0.84 0.70
C CYS A 99 -9.46 -0.39 0.14
N TYR A 100 -8.49 -0.24 1.03
CA TYR A 100 -7.08 -0.26 0.66
C TYR A 100 -6.57 -1.69 0.67
N LYS A 101 -5.82 -2.06 -0.37
CA LYS A 101 -5.08 -3.32 -0.44
C LYS A 101 -3.59 -3.05 -0.56
N CYS A 102 -2.80 -3.91 0.04
CA CYS A 102 -1.35 -3.92 -0.09
C CYS A 102 -0.87 -5.36 -0.20
N ALA A 103 -0.18 -5.68 -1.29
CA ALA A 103 0.62 -6.90 -1.39
C ALA A 103 2.08 -6.57 -1.09
N ILE A 104 2.75 -7.43 -0.33
CA ILE A 104 4.19 -7.37 -0.12
C ILE A 104 4.79 -8.66 -0.66
N ALA A 105 5.87 -8.54 -1.42
CA ALA A 105 6.71 -9.66 -1.82
C ALA A 105 8.07 -9.55 -1.17
N PHE A 106 8.57 -10.66 -0.65
CA PHE A 106 9.94 -10.84 -0.18
C PHE A 106 10.64 -11.83 -1.09
N VAL A 107 11.80 -11.44 -1.61
CA VAL A 107 12.59 -12.25 -2.54
C VAL A 107 14.00 -12.43 -1.98
N THR A 108 14.50 -13.65 -2.00
CA THR A 108 15.89 -13.96 -1.61
C THR A 108 16.78 -14.09 -2.85
N PRO A 109 18.11 -13.92 -2.71
CA PRO A 109 19.07 -14.14 -3.80
C PRO A 109 19.04 -15.57 -4.37
N THR A 110 18.52 -16.53 -3.62
CA THR A 110 18.32 -17.92 -4.08
C THR A 110 17.06 -18.10 -4.92
N GLY A 111 16.28 -17.02 -5.14
CA GLY A 111 15.07 -17.02 -5.95
C GLY A 111 13.78 -17.41 -5.20
N ASN A 112 13.84 -17.66 -3.88
CA ASN A 112 12.63 -17.90 -3.11
C ASN A 112 11.78 -16.63 -3.05
N VAL A 113 10.48 -16.78 -3.28
CA VAL A 113 9.49 -15.70 -3.22
C VAL A 113 8.45 -16.03 -2.17
N THR A 114 8.22 -15.10 -1.26
CA THR A 114 7.12 -15.15 -0.29
C THR A 114 6.29 -13.90 -0.42
N THR A 115 4.97 -14.04 -0.46
CA THR A 115 4.03 -12.92 -0.56
C THR A 115 3.07 -12.87 0.62
N SER A 116 2.55 -11.70 0.86
CA SER A 116 1.51 -11.47 1.86
C SER A 116 0.57 -10.35 1.43
N MET A 117 -0.65 -10.37 1.93
CA MET A 117 -1.67 -9.37 1.64
C MET A 117 -2.20 -8.75 2.93
N GLY A 118 -2.46 -7.45 2.89
CA GLY A 118 -3.19 -6.73 3.93
C GLY A 118 -4.32 -5.91 3.31
N ILE A 119 -5.48 -5.91 3.97
CA ILE A 119 -6.68 -5.22 3.50
C ILE A 119 -7.24 -4.39 4.63
N LEU A 120 -7.46 -3.10 4.37
CA LEU A 120 -8.16 -2.19 5.27
C LEU A 120 -9.49 -1.78 4.64
N ASN A 121 -10.59 -2.20 5.22
CA ASN A 121 -11.92 -1.81 4.78
C ASN A 121 -12.32 -0.44 5.34
N GLY A 122 -13.11 0.28 4.58
CA GLY A 122 -13.64 1.59 4.93
C GLY A 122 -14.65 2.06 3.89
N ASP A 123 -14.92 3.36 3.91
CA ASP A 123 -15.83 4.02 2.98
C ASP A 123 -15.16 5.24 2.37
N ILE A 124 -15.66 5.70 1.22
CA ILE A 124 -15.28 7.01 0.71
C ILE A 124 -16.12 8.08 1.41
N ALA A 125 -15.48 9.04 2.06
CA ALA A 125 -16.12 10.19 2.70
C ALA A 125 -16.93 11.02 1.69
N PHE A 126 -17.91 11.79 2.16
CA PHE A 126 -18.72 12.66 1.29
C PHE A 126 -17.95 13.87 0.77
N GLU A 127 -16.94 14.28 1.50
CA GLU A 127 -16.06 15.39 1.17
C GLU A 127 -14.62 15.09 1.61
N ARG A 128 -13.69 15.87 1.13
CA ARG A 128 -12.27 15.77 1.46
C ARG A 128 -11.98 16.37 2.81
N SER A 129 -11.32 15.63 3.69
CA SER A 129 -10.87 16.17 4.97
C SER A 129 -9.64 17.08 4.83
N ASN A 130 -9.39 17.87 5.87
CA ASN A 130 -8.18 18.68 6.03
C ASN A 130 -7.11 17.97 6.88
N GLY A 131 -7.27 16.66 7.13
CA GLY A 131 -6.36 15.87 7.95
C GLY A 131 -4.90 16.08 7.58
N PRO A 132 -4.02 16.30 8.58
CA PRO A 132 -2.61 16.66 8.36
C PRO A 132 -1.74 15.47 7.95
N TYR A 133 -2.21 14.24 8.18
CA TYR A 133 -1.42 13.02 7.96
C TYR A 133 -1.76 12.31 6.64
N GLY A 134 -2.32 13.04 5.67
CA GLY A 134 -2.81 12.48 4.42
C GLY A 134 -1.73 12.21 3.39
N PHE A 135 -1.78 11.01 2.80
CA PHE A 135 -1.07 10.63 1.59
C PHE A 135 -2.07 10.08 0.58
N ALA A 136 -1.84 10.29 -0.71
CA ALA A 136 -2.69 9.80 -1.80
C ALA A 136 -4.19 10.09 -1.55
N TYR A 137 -5.02 9.06 -1.39
CA TYR A 137 -6.47 9.16 -1.21
C TYR A 137 -6.91 9.22 0.26
N ASP A 138 -6.00 9.30 1.22
CA ASP A 138 -6.30 9.23 2.66
C ASP A 138 -7.35 10.27 3.12
N LYS A 139 -7.38 11.42 2.43
CA LYS A 139 -8.31 12.52 2.75
C LYS A 139 -9.77 12.23 2.41
N ILE A 140 -10.01 11.20 1.61
CA ILE A 140 -11.38 10.74 1.28
C ILE A 140 -11.65 9.32 1.78
N PHE A 141 -10.66 8.62 2.33
CA PHE A 141 -10.85 7.27 2.86
C PHE A 141 -11.26 7.32 4.32
N TYR A 142 -12.54 7.04 4.58
CA TYR A 142 -13.16 7.11 5.91
C TYR A 142 -13.11 5.76 6.61
N ILE A 143 -12.72 5.77 7.89
CA ILE A 143 -12.65 4.59 8.74
C ILE A 143 -13.82 4.64 9.74
N PRO A 144 -14.85 3.80 9.58
CA PRO A 144 -16.06 3.85 10.43
C PRO A 144 -15.76 3.71 11.92
N ASP A 145 -14.87 2.78 12.31
CA ASP A 145 -14.53 2.52 13.72
C ASP A 145 -13.92 3.74 14.43
N TYR A 146 -13.28 4.63 13.68
CA TYR A 146 -12.67 5.84 14.20
C TYR A 146 -13.52 7.10 13.94
N GLN A 147 -14.56 6.99 13.11
CA GLN A 147 -15.38 8.12 12.66
C GLN A 147 -14.54 9.27 12.06
N LYS A 148 -13.46 8.94 11.35
CA LYS A 148 -12.48 9.87 10.79
C LYS A 148 -11.99 9.39 9.44
N THR A 149 -11.49 10.33 8.63
CA THR A 149 -10.72 9.91 7.46
C THR A 149 -9.35 9.39 7.89
N PHE A 150 -8.75 8.60 7.02
CA PHE A 150 -7.43 8.05 7.29
C PHE A 150 -6.35 9.14 7.39
N ALA A 151 -6.58 10.30 6.76
CA ALA A 151 -5.73 11.48 6.89
C ALA A 151 -5.82 12.18 8.27
N ASP A 152 -6.89 11.96 9.02
CA ASP A 152 -7.08 12.53 10.36
C ASP A 152 -6.51 11.64 11.47
N LEU A 153 -6.07 10.43 11.13
CA LEU A 153 -5.49 9.50 12.08
C LEU A 153 -3.98 9.70 12.20
N PRO A 154 -3.45 9.81 13.43
CA PRO A 154 -2.03 9.97 13.65
C PRO A 154 -1.22 8.73 13.23
N PRO A 155 0.08 8.88 12.94
CA PRO A 155 0.94 7.80 12.45
C PRO A 155 0.91 6.54 13.33
N GLU A 156 0.83 6.68 14.65
CA GLU A 156 0.83 5.57 15.60
C GLU A 156 -0.40 4.67 15.43
N ILE A 157 -1.54 5.24 15.06
CA ILE A 157 -2.76 4.49 14.75
C ILE A 157 -2.66 3.90 13.35
N LYS A 158 -2.25 4.69 12.36
CA LYS A 158 -2.07 4.20 10.98
C LYS A 158 -1.12 3.01 10.91
N ASN A 159 -0.02 3.03 11.65
CA ASN A 159 0.95 1.93 11.73
C ASN A 159 0.36 0.65 12.36
N LYS A 160 -0.74 0.76 13.11
CA LYS A 160 -1.43 -0.41 13.68
C LYS A 160 -2.47 -1.00 12.75
N ILE A 161 -3.20 -0.16 12.01
CA ILE A 161 -4.40 -0.60 11.27
C ILE A 161 -4.25 -0.60 9.76
N SER A 162 -3.20 0.03 9.19
CA SER A 162 -3.08 0.16 7.74
C SER A 162 -2.95 -1.19 7.03
N HIS A 163 -3.43 -1.23 5.79
CA HIS A 163 -3.24 -2.35 4.86
C HIS A 163 -1.77 -2.77 4.76
N ARG A 164 -0.84 -1.80 4.66
CA ARG A 164 0.61 -2.06 4.62
C ARG A 164 1.13 -2.68 5.92
N ALA A 165 0.69 -2.17 7.07
CA ALA A 165 1.07 -2.74 8.37
C ALA A 165 0.51 -4.16 8.56
N MET A 166 -0.70 -4.44 8.06
CA MET A 166 -1.26 -5.79 8.07
C MET A 166 -0.47 -6.73 7.16
N ALA A 167 -0.16 -6.31 5.93
CA ALA A 167 0.64 -7.09 5.00
C ALA A 167 2.02 -7.42 5.59
N LEU A 168 2.70 -6.43 6.19
CA LEU A 168 3.98 -6.66 6.87
C LEU A 168 3.86 -7.68 8.00
N ARG A 169 2.90 -7.53 8.89
CA ARG A 169 2.69 -8.51 9.98
C ARG A 169 2.41 -9.91 9.45
N ASN A 170 1.60 -10.03 8.40
CA ASN A 170 1.31 -11.32 7.79
C ASN A 170 2.56 -11.95 7.16
N LEU A 171 3.42 -11.15 6.53
CA LEU A 171 4.68 -11.62 6.00
C LEU A 171 5.58 -12.15 7.13
N PHE A 172 5.78 -11.38 8.21
CA PHE A 172 6.64 -11.77 9.31
C PHE A 172 6.11 -12.98 10.11
N ASN A 173 4.79 -13.11 10.26
CA ASN A 173 4.20 -14.28 10.91
C ASN A 173 4.53 -15.58 10.17
N HIS A 174 4.75 -15.54 8.86
CA HIS A 174 5.22 -16.68 8.07
C HIS A 174 6.61 -17.15 8.47
N TYR A 175 7.48 -16.25 8.95
CA TYR A 175 8.85 -16.55 9.33
C TYR A 175 9.05 -16.85 10.82
N VAL A 176 8.09 -16.50 11.67
CA VAL A 176 8.16 -16.73 13.12
C VAL A 176 7.57 -18.08 13.54
N THR A 177 6.89 -18.78 12.63
CA THR A 177 6.23 -20.07 12.89
C THR A 177 7.09 -21.29 12.44
N ILE A 178 8.41 -21.10 12.25
CA ILE A 178 9.34 -22.20 11.94
C ILE A 178 10.27 -22.44 13.12
#